data_0fce81f647ba41fce5a565be08279d1a
#
_entry.id   0fce81f647ba41fce5a565be08279d1a
#
_cell.length_a   1.000
_cell.length_b   1.000
_cell.length_c   1.000
_cell.angle_alpha   90.00
_cell.angle_beta   90.00
_cell.angle_gamma   90.00
#
_symmetry.space_group_name_H-M   'P 1'
#
loop_
_entity.id
_entity.type
_entity.pdbx_description
1 polymer ?
#
loop_
_entity_poly.entity_id
_entity_poly.type
_entity_poly.pdbx_seq_one_letter_code
_entity_poly.pdbx_strand_id
1 'polypeptide(L)'
;MAAFPGPDGRVLLVRNHENESAWVDYSPFGKDQSRLGRVDKSRIYDLGQGVLPNLGGTTTLVYDPASRRLERHFLSLAGTVRNCAGGVTPWGTWVTCEEVNDQPEPHAEKIHGFIFEVPPSTEIGLVEPVALKAMG
;
A
#
# COMPACT_ATOMS: atom_id res chain seq x y z
N MET A 1 -1.48 -4.65 -10.04
CA MET A 1 -0.71 -5.74 -9.42
C MET A 1 0.37 -6.20 -10.37
N ALA A 2 1.55 -6.52 -9.84
CA ALA A 2 2.62 -7.16 -10.61
C ALA A 2 3.26 -8.31 -9.82
N ALA A 3 3.92 -9.21 -10.56
CA ALA A 3 4.65 -10.35 -10.02
C ALA A 3 6.16 -10.11 -10.17
N PHE A 4 6.91 -10.43 -9.13
CA PHE A 4 8.36 -10.30 -9.05
C PHE A 4 8.98 -11.63 -8.62
N PRO A 5 10.21 -11.94 -9.08
CA PRO A 5 10.92 -13.09 -8.57
C PRO A 5 11.27 -12.89 -7.08
N GLY A 6 11.00 -13.89 -6.27
CA GLY A 6 11.38 -13.94 -4.86
C GLY A 6 12.50 -14.96 -4.62
N PRO A 7 13.03 -15.03 -3.38
CA PRO A 7 14.02 -16.03 -3.01
C PRO A 7 13.43 -17.44 -3.10
N ASP A 8 14.30 -18.44 -3.30
CA ASP A 8 13.96 -19.87 -3.30
C ASP A 8 12.77 -20.24 -4.20
N GLY A 9 12.65 -19.58 -5.36
CA GLY A 9 11.59 -19.83 -6.33
C GLY A 9 10.21 -19.29 -5.96
N ARG A 10 10.08 -18.48 -4.91
CA ARG A 10 8.85 -17.78 -4.57
C ARG A 10 8.52 -16.71 -5.61
N VAL A 11 7.25 -16.39 -5.66
CA VAL A 11 6.73 -15.24 -6.41
C VAL A 11 6.20 -14.20 -5.43
N LEU A 12 6.66 -12.96 -5.57
CA LEU A 12 6.17 -11.84 -4.81
C LEU A 12 5.15 -11.08 -5.66
N LEU A 13 3.94 -10.89 -5.14
CA LEU A 13 2.91 -10.12 -5.81
C LEU A 13 2.70 -8.83 -5.03
N VAL A 14 2.87 -7.68 -5.68
CA VAL A 14 2.51 -6.38 -5.09
C VAL A 14 1.18 -5.92 -5.69
N ARG A 15 0.19 -5.70 -4.83
CA ARG A 15 -1.20 -5.43 -5.21
C ARG A 15 -1.66 -4.10 -4.64
N ASN A 16 -2.18 -3.22 -5.50
CA ASN A 16 -2.84 -1.98 -5.10
C ASN A 16 -4.16 -2.23 -4.38
N HIS A 17 -4.49 -1.30 -3.50
CA HIS A 17 -5.80 -1.16 -2.87
C HIS A 17 -6.37 0.21 -3.20
N GLU A 18 -7.31 0.23 -4.11
CA GLU A 18 -8.10 1.40 -4.47
C GLU A 18 -9.20 1.58 -3.41
N ASN A 19 -8.81 2.14 -2.27
CA ASN A 19 -9.68 2.31 -1.12
C ASN A 19 -9.62 3.76 -0.61
N GLU A 20 -10.71 4.22 -0.01
CA GLU A 20 -10.92 5.58 0.50
C GLU A 20 -11.73 5.57 1.80
N SER A 21 -11.81 6.71 2.49
CA SER A 21 -12.50 6.83 3.78
C SER A 21 -13.98 6.45 3.76
N ALA A 22 -14.65 6.62 2.61
CA ALA A 22 -16.04 6.20 2.44
C ALA A 22 -16.23 4.67 2.57
N TRP A 23 -15.17 3.90 2.41
CA TRP A 23 -15.19 2.44 2.46
C TRP A 23 -14.48 1.87 3.69
N VAL A 24 -14.71 2.50 4.84
CA VAL A 24 -14.08 2.14 6.12
C VAL A 24 -14.29 0.68 6.52
N ASP A 25 -15.38 0.05 6.09
CA ASP A 25 -15.65 -1.38 6.32
C ASP A 25 -14.58 -2.29 5.70
N TYR A 26 -13.88 -1.82 4.68
CA TYR A 26 -12.77 -2.50 4.01
C TYR A 26 -11.40 -1.99 4.45
N SER A 27 -11.35 -1.23 5.55
CA SER A 27 -10.08 -0.71 6.09
C SER A 27 -9.07 -1.83 6.34
N PRO A 28 -7.81 -1.66 5.92
CA PRO A 28 -6.75 -2.60 6.25
C PRO A 28 -6.50 -2.69 7.76
N PHE A 29 -6.88 -1.64 8.49
CA PHE A 29 -6.73 -1.54 9.94
C PHE A 29 -7.94 -2.08 10.72
N GLY A 30 -8.94 -2.62 10.03
CA GLY A 30 -10.23 -3.02 10.59
C GLY A 30 -11.21 -1.83 10.64
N LYS A 31 -12.52 -2.12 10.63
CA LYS A 31 -13.58 -1.12 10.67
C LYS A 31 -13.46 -0.15 11.87
N ASP A 32 -13.01 -0.68 13.00
CA ASP A 32 -12.80 0.02 14.27
C ASP A 32 -11.36 0.48 14.50
N GLN A 33 -10.50 0.37 13.47
CA GLN A 33 -9.07 0.66 13.49
C GLN A 33 -8.27 -0.16 14.53
N SER A 34 -8.81 -1.27 15.04
CA SER A 34 -8.20 -2.11 16.08
C SER A 34 -6.84 -2.70 15.68
N ARG A 35 -6.56 -2.78 14.38
CA ARG A 35 -5.28 -3.30 13.84
C ARG A 35 -4.23 -2.22 13.64
N LEU A 36 -4.58 -0.94 13.77
CA LEU A 36 -3.64 0.19 13.54
C LEU A 36 -2.41 0.14 14.46
N GLY A 37 -2.56 -0.42 15.65
CA GLY A 37 -1.44 -0.62 16.59
C GLY A 37 -0.46 -1.75 16.18
N ARG A 38 -0.72 -2.48 15.10
CA ARG A 38 0.15 -3.59 14.63
C ARG A 38 1.17 -3.15 13.59
N VAL A 39 1.08 -1.91 13.12
CA VAL A 39 1.99 -1.34 12.12
C VAL A 39 2.78 -0.17 12.70
N ASP A 40 3.92 0.09 12.13
CA ASP A 40 4.69 1.29 12.44
C ASP A 40 3.98 2.52 11.86
N LYS A 41 3.36 3.31 12.73
CA LYS A 41 2.60 4.50 12.35
C LYS A 41 3.47 5.58 11.68
N SER A 42 4.78 5.62 11.96
CA SER A 42 5.69 6.55 11.30
C SER A 42 5.85 6.29 9.80
N ARG A 43 5.50 5.07 9.36
CA ARG A 43 5.52 4.63 7.97
C ARG A 43 4.15 4.63 7.30
N ILE A 44 3.15 5.26 7.90
CA ILE A 44 1.87 5.54 7.26
C ILE A 44 1.97 6.93 6.63
N TYR A 45 1.66 7.05 5.33
CA TYR A 45 1.82 8.33 4.63
C TYR A 45 0.96 9.42 5.24
N ASP A 46 -0.34 9.16 5.43
CA ASP A 46 -1.26 10.11 6.05
C ASP A 46 -2.11 9.41 7.12
N LEU A 47 -1.96 9.87 8.37
CA LEU A 47 -2.65 9.34 9.54
C LEU A 47 -4.05 9.93 9.74
N GLY A 48 -4.47 10.86 8.87
CA GLY A 48 -5.82 11.43 8.94
C GLY A 48 -6.11 12.11 10.26
N GLN A 49 -5.20 12.97 10.72
CA GLN A 49 -5.31 13.71 11.99
C GLN A 49 -5.47 12.81 13.23
N GLY A 50 -5.03 11.54 13.12
CA GLY A 50 -5.24 10.55 14.17
C GLY A 50 -6.69 10.04 14.31
N VAL A 51 -7.59 10.48 13.44
CA VAL A 51 -9.01 10.07 13.43
C VAL A 51 -9.20 8.83 12.56
N LEU A 52 -8.82 8.93 11.28
CA LEU A 52 -8.93 7.84 10.31
C LEU A 52 -7.79 7.96 9.30
N PRO A 53 -6.78 7.07 9.33
CA PRO A 53 -5.76 7.03 8.29
C PRO A 53 -6.38 6.85 6.91
N ASN A 54 -5.76 7.45 5.89
CA ASN A 54 -6.18 7.15 4.53
C ASN A 54 -6.01 5.65 4.22
N LEU A 55 -6.96 5.07 3.48
CA LEU A 55 -7.17 3.63 3.42
C LEU A 55 -6.57 2.97 2.17
N GLY A 56 -6.01 3.75 1.25
CA GLY A 56 -5.26 3.26 0.11
C GLY A 56 -3.90 2.70 0.50
N GLY A 57 -3.24 2.07 -0.44
CA GLY A 57 -1.92 1.49 -0.24
C GLY A 57 -1.68 0.26 -1.10
N THR A 58 -0.74 -0.56 -0.65
CA THR A 58 -0.45 -1.85 -1.29
C THR A 58 -0.32 -2.97 -0.27
N THR A 59 -0.53 -4.20 -0.75
CA THR A 59 -0.13 -5.42 -0.03
C THR A 59 0.87 -6.20 -0.85
N THR A 60 1.81 -6.85 -0.15
CA THR A 60 2.70 -7.84 -0.72
C THR A 60 2.23 -9.24 -0.32
N LEU A 61 2.17 -10.14 -1.29
CA LEU A 61 1.85 -11.54 -1.12
C LEU A 61 3.09 -12.35 -1.48
N VAL A 62 3.47 -13.30 -0.63
CA VAL A 62 4.55 -14.27 -0.90
C VAL A 62 3.90 -15.60 -1.23
N TYR A 63 4.04 -16.03 -2.47
CA TYR A 63 3.43 -17.25 -2.99
C TYR A 63 4.51 -18.28 -3.34
N ASP A 64 4.31 -19.50 -2.89
CA ASP A 64 5.12 -20.65 -3.28
C ASP A 64 4.41 -21.45 -4.40
N PRO A 65 4.90 -21.38 -5.65
CA PRO A 65 4.28 -22.11 -6.75
C PRO A 65 4.47 -23.64 -6.66
N ALA A 66 5.49 -24.12 -5.96
CA ALA A 66 5.73 -25.56 -5.81
C ALA A 66 4.68 -26.21 -4.91
N SER A 67 4.40 -25.62 -3.75
CA SER A 67 3.37 -26.08 -2.84
C SER A 67 1.97 -25.51 -3.14
N ARG A 68 1.87 -24.53 -4.06
CA ARG A 68 0.66 -23.74 -4.40
C ARG A 68 0.04 -23.04 -3.19
N ARG A 69 0.89 -22.51 -2.29
CA ARG A 69 0.45 -21.88 -1.05
C ARG A 69 0.81 -20.40 -1.01
N LEU A 70 -0.11 -19.61 -0.46
CA LEU A 70 0.17 -18.25 0.00
C LEU A 70 0.83 -18.35 1.38
N GLU A 71 2.11 -18.02 1.47
CA GLU A 71 2.88 -18.11 2.72
C GLU A 71 2.73 -16.88 3.58
N ARG A 72 2.66 -15.69 2.95
CA ARG A 72 2.55 -14.39 3.64
C ARG A 72 1.65 -13.45 2.85
N HIS A 73 0.97 -12.58 3.60
CA HIS A 73 0.17 -11.49 3.06
C HIS A 73 0.18 -10.35 4.07
N PHE A 74 0.73 -9.20 3.70
CA PHE A 74 0.92 -8.08 4.60
C PHE A 74 0.85 -6.73 3.86
N LEU A 75 0.56 -5.65 4.60
CA LEU A 75 0.65 -4.29 4.09
C LEU A 75 2.09 -3.95 3.76
N SER A 76 2.33 -3.40 2.58
CA SER A 76 3.65 -2.91 2.14
C SER A 76 3.69 -1.39 1.94
N LEU A 77 2.55 -0.74 1.70
CA LEU A 77 2.38 0.72 1.72
C LEU A 77 1.02 1.03 2.33
N ALA A 78 0.90 2.10 3.10
CA ALA A 78 -0.36 2.50 3.73
C ALA A 78 -0.47 4.02 3.90
N GLY A 79 -1.72 4.50 4.05
CA GLY A 79 -2.01 5.91 4.27
C GLY A 79 -2.10 6.74 3.00
N THR A 80 -2.13 6.11 1.84
CA THR A 80 -2.38 6.74 0.54
C THR A 80 -3.87 6.68 0.18
N VAL A 81 -4.25 7.24 -0.96
CA VAL A 81 -5.65 7.31 -1.40
C VAL A 81 -5.82 6.62 -2.75
N ARG A 82 -6.76 5.68 -2.81
CA ARG A 82 -7.22 5.04 -4.06
C ARG A 82 -6.10 4.68 -5.03
N ASN A 83 -5.16 3.84 -4.60
CA ASN A 83 -4.08 3.34 -5.43
C ASN A 83 -4.63 2.44 -6.54
N CYS A 84 -4.84 2.96 -7.75
CA CYS A 84 -5.43 2.21 -8.85
C CYS A 84 -4.42 1.85 -9.93
N ALA A 85 -3.73 2.81 -10.52
CA ALA A 85 -2.73 2.57 -11.56
C ALA A 85 -1.35 2.22 -10.98
N GLY A 86 -0.46 1.72 -11.84
CA GLY A 86 0.92 1.44 -11.47
C GLY A 86 1.69 0.74 -12.58
N GLY A 87 2.98 0.53 -12.34
CA GLY A 87 3.89 -0.10 -13.30
C GLY A 87 5.11 -0.72 -12.64
N VAL A 88 5.76 -1.63 -13.35
CA VAL A 88 7.05 -2.20 -12.93
C VAL A 88 8.17 -1.29 -13.42
N THR A 89 9.09 -0.93 -12.51
CA THR A 89 10.27 -0.14 -12.88
C THR A 89 11.32 -1.04 -13.55
N PRO A 90 12.24 -0.47 -14.34
CA PRO A 90 13.34 -1.23 -14.92
C PRO A 90 14.27 -1.87 -13.89
N TRP A 91 14.29 -1.38 -12.66
CA TRP A 91 15.11 -1.93 -11.55
C TRP A 91 14.35 -2.87 -10.62
N GLY A 92 13.12 -3.27 -11.00
CA GLY A 92 12.42 -4.38 -10.34
C GLY A 92 11.60 -3.99 -9.12
N THR A 93 11.11 -2.75 -9.05
CA THR A 93 10.15 -2.30 -8.04
C THR A 93 8.76 -2.06 -8.65
N TRP A 94 7.75 -1.90 -7.81
CA TRP A 94 6.42 -1.49 -8.20
C TRP A 94 6.23 0.00 -7.93
N VAL A 95 5.76 0.76 -8.91
CA VAL A 95 5.22 2.09 -8.67
C VAL A 95 3.70 2.01 -8.63
N THR A 96 3.10 2.69 -7.66
CA THR A 96 1.65 2.77 -7.47
C THR A 96 1.23 4.23 -7.48
N CYS A 97 0.13 4.52 -8.17
CA CYS A 97 -0.37 5.88 -8.35
C CYS A 97 -1.64 6.06 -7.54
N GLU A 98 -1.70 7.14 -6.79
CA GLU A 98 -2.95 7.61 -6.20
C GLU A 98 -3.89 8.11 -7.30
N GLU A 99 -5.18 7.93 -7.10
CA GLU A 99 -6.23 8.59 -7.87
C GLU A 99 -6.99 9.52 -6.93
N VAL A 100 -6.86 10.83 -7.12
CA VAL A 100 -7.61 11.82 -6.37
C VAL A 100 -8.71 12.42 -7.24
N ASN A 101 -9.82 12.77 -6.63
CA ASN A 101 -10.90 13.53 -7.24
C ASN A 101 -10.94 14.94 -6.62
N ASP A 102 -11.90 15.74 -7.01
CA ASP A 102 -12.09 17.11 -6.50
C ASP A 102 -12.52 17.17 -5.01
N GLN A 103 -12.80 16.01 -4.41
CA GLN A 103 -13.17 15.91 -3.00
C GLN A 103 -11.99 15.36 -2.19
N PRO A 104 -11.37 16.19 -1.34
CA PRO A 104 -10.31 15.71 -0.46
C PRO A 104 -10.86 14.71 0.56
N GLU A 105 -10.01 13.79 1.00
CA GLU A 105 -10.33 12.90 2.11
C GLU A 105 -10.62 13.71 3.39
N PRO A 106 -11.67 13.37 4.16
CA PRO A 106 -12.20 14.22 5.24
C PRO A 106 -11.18 14.60 6.32
N HIS A 107 -10.18 13.77 6.55
CA HIS A 107 -9.18 13.98 7.59
C HIS A 107 -7.76 14.08 7.04
N ALA A 108 -7.59 14.30 5.74
CA ALA A 108 -6.25 14.37 5.15
C ALA A 108 -5.39 15.47 5.78
N GLU A 109 -4.16 15.12 6.13
CA GLU A 109 -3.13 16.02 6.67
C GLU A 109 -2.11 16.39 5.58
N LYS A 110 -2.03 15.58 4.53
CA LYS A 110 -1.06 15.72 3.45
C LYS A 110 -1.75 15.92 2.11
N ILE A 111 -0.98 16.44 1.16
CA ILE A 111 -1.40 16.49 -0.24
C ILE A 111 -1.30 15.08 -0.83
N HIS A 112 -2.28 14.72 -1.61
CA HIS A 112 -2.39 13.45 -2.32
C HIS A 112 -2.35 13.65 -3.84
N GLY A 113 -2.36 12.54 -4.59
CA GLY A 113 -2.25 12.52 -6.05
C GLY A 113 -0.84 12.17 -6.53
N PHE A 114 -0.03 11.58 -5.68
CA PHE A 114 1.36 11.23 -5.99
C PHE A 114 1.54 9.76 -6.38
N ILE A 115 2.73 9.49 -6.89
CA ILE A 115 3.24 8.17 -7.16
C ILE A 115 4.16 7.76 -6.00
N PHE A 116 4.07 6.48 -5.61
CA PHE A 116 4.92 5.88 -4.57
C PHE A 116 5.64 4.67 -5.13
N GLU A 117 6.88 4.46 -4.71
CA GLU A 117 7.66 3.28 -5.08
C GLU A 117 7.61 2.25 -3.95
N VAL A 118 7.34 0.99 -4.31
CA VAL A 118 7.23 -0.14 -3.38
C VAL A 118 8.16 -1.26 -3.84
N PRO A 119 9.33 -1.42 -3.23
CA PRO A 119 10.18 -2.57 -3.45
C PRO A 119 9.49 -3.86 -2.99
N PRO A 120 9.45 -4.91 -3.84
CA PRO A 120 8.93 -6.20 -3.41
C PRO A 120 9.84 -6.81 -2.33
N SER A 121 9.26 -7.31 -1.24
CA SER A 121 10.00 -7.88 -0.13
C SER A 121 9.30 -9.10 0.44
N THR A 122 10.06 -10.01 1.05
CA THR A 122 9.53 -11.08 1.90
C THR A 122 9.41 -10.66 3.36
N GLU A 123 10.00 -9.52 3.73
CA GLU A 123 9.95 -8.99 5.09
C GLU A 123 8.61 -8.30 5.35
N ILE A 124 7.98 -8.64 6.46
CA ILE A 124 6.70 -8.06 6.86
C ILE A 124 6.94 -6.65 7.39
N GLY A 125 6.35 -5.65 6.76
CA GLY A 125 6.43 -4.26 7.18
C GLY A 125 6.04 -3.29 6.08
N LEU A 126 5.83 -2.03 6.47
CA LEU A 126 5.58 -0.93 5.55
C LEU A 126 6.92 -0.39 5.02
N VAL A 127 6.94 -0.05 3.74
CA VAL A 127 8.03 0.76 3.17
C VAL A 127 7.95 2.20 3.68
N GLU A 128 9.04 2.94 3.59
CA GLU A 128 9.01 4.39 3.80
C GLU A 128 8.17 5.04 2.69
N PRO A 129 7.10 5.77 3.03
CA PRO A 129 6.18 6.32 2.02
C PRO A 129 6.71 7.63 1.43
N VAL A 130 7.59 7.53 0.45
CA VAL A 130 8.16 8.71 -0.23
C VAL A 130 7.30 9.07 -1.43
N ALA A 131 6.61 10.21 -1.37
CA ALA A 131 5.84 10.75 -2.48
C ALA A 131 6.79 11.28 -3.58
N LEU A 132 6.67 10.75 -4.79
CA LEU A 132 7.47 11.14 -5.95
C LEU A 132 6.87 12.40 -6.61
N LYS A 133 7.03 13.55 -5.96
CA LYS A 133 6.38 14.82 -6.31
C LYS A 133 6.71 15.34 -7.72
N ALA A 134 7.77 14.86 -8.34
CA ALA A 134 8.14 15.25 -9.71
C ALA A 134 7.33 14.48 -10.77
N MET A 135 6.54 13.52 -10.37
CA MET A 135 5.80 12.60 -11.26
C MET A 135 4.28 12.67 -11.06
N GLY A 136 3.80 13.54 -10.20
CA GLY A 136 2.37 13.71 -9.92
C GLY A 136 2.05 14.99 -9.22
#